data_ac9965d4468c709ecc895a62ec7ca459
#
_entry.id   ac9965d4468c709ecc895a62ec7ca459
#
_cell.length_a   1.000
_cell.length_b   1.000
_cell.length_c   1.000
_cell.angle_alpha   90.00
_cell.angle_beta   90.00
_cell.angle_gamma   90.00
#
_symmetry.space_group_name_H-M   'P 1'
#
loop_
_entity.id
_entity.type
_entity.pdbx_description
1 polymer ?
#
loop_
_entity_poly.entity_id
_entity_poly.type
_entity_poly.pdbx_seq_one_letter_code
_entity_poly.pdbx_strand_id
1 'polypeptide(L)' 'MHLGRGIIERDIESREAALRELETQLADPEVYHDGARARDLVTRYDRLRAEIESLWQRLAEP' A
#
# COMPACT_ATOMS: atom_id res chain seq x y z
N MET A 1 4.32 -26.87 -5.74
CA MET A 1 4.28 -26.22 -4.43
C MET A 1 4.07 -24.74 -4.59
N HIS A 2 3.14 -24.20 -3.82
CA HIS A 2 2.74 -22.80 -4.01
C HIS A 2 2.90 -21.97 -2.75
N LEU A 3 3.84 -22.39 -1.87
CA LEU A 3 4.09 -21.67 -0.63
C LEU A 3 4.50 -20.21 -0.86
N GLY A 4 5.40 -19.99 -1.83
CA GLY A 4 5.82 -18.65 -2.16
C GLY A 4 4.68 -17.78 -2.67
N ARG A 5 3.78 -18.37 -3.44
CA ARG A 5 2.61 -17.66 -3.95
C ARG A 5 1.68 -17.25 -2.82
N GLY A 6 1.42 -18.17 -1.87
CA GLY A 6 0.59 -17.87 -0.72
C GLY A 6 1.17 -16.75 0.14
N ILE A 7 2.49 -16.74 0.31
CA ILE A 7 3.17 -15.67 1.05
C ILE A 7 3.01 -14.33 0.34
N ILE A 8 3.16 -14.31 -0.99
CA ILE A 8 3.01 -13.08 -1.77
C ILE A 8 1.58 -12.56 -1.68
N GLU A 9 0.59 -13.45 -1.77
CA GLU A 9 -0.82 -13.06 -1.67
C GLU A 9 -1.14 -12.44 -0.32
N ARG A 10 -0.62 -13.01 0.76
CA ARG A 10 -0.80 -12.44 2.09
C ARG A 10 -0.13 -11.09 2.23
N ASP A 11 1.03 -10.96 1.62
CA ASP A 11 1.77 -9.70 1.62
C ASP A 11 0.98 -8.61 0.91
N ILE A 12 0.39 -8.95 -0.24
CA ILE A 12 -0.48 -8.03 -0.97
C ILE A 12 -1.68 -7.62 -0.11
N GLU A 13 -2.35 -8.58 0.51
CA GLU A 13 -3.52 -8.29 1.35
C GLU A 13 -3.17 -7.34 2.50
N SER A 14 -2.04 -7.59 3.16
CA SER A 14 -1.58 -6.75 4.25
C SER A 14 -1.32 -5.31 3.79
N ARG A 15 -0.66 -5.18 2.64
CA ARG A 15 -0.37 -3.86 2.08
C ARG A 15 -1.62 -3.14 1.59
N GLU A 16 -2.56 -3.90 1.04
CA GLU A 16 -3.83 -3.30 0.61
C GLU A 16 -4.63 -2.79 1.79
N ALA A 17 -4.60 -3.49 2.92
CA ALA A 17 -5.24 -3.03 4.13
C ALA A 17 -4.60 -1.72 4.62
N ALA A 18 -3.27 -1.67 4.61
CA ALA A 18 -2.55 -0.45 4.98
C ALA A 18 -2.86 0.70 4.02
N LEU A 19 -3.00 0.40 2.74
CA LEU A 19 -3.34 1.40 1.73
C LEU A 19 -4.72 1.99 2.00
N ARG A 20 -5.70 1.15 2.30
CA ARG A 20 -7.05 1.62 2.64
C ARG A 20 -7.04 2.53 3.87
N GLU A 21 -6.22 2.21 4.84
CA GLU A 21 -6.08 3.03 6.04
C GLU A 21 -5.49 4.40 5.71
N LEU A 22 -4.49 4.43 4.84
CA LEU A 22 -3.92 5.69 4.37
C LEU A 22 -4.93 6.49 3.57
N GLU A 23 -5.75 5.82 2.75
CA GLU A 23 -6.82 6.50 2.02
C GLU A 23 -7.81 7.16 2.96
N THR A 24 -8.17 6.49 4.05
CA THR A 24 -9.05 7.05 5.06
C THR A 24 -8.43 8.30 5.69
N GLN A 25 -7.15 8.24 6.03
CA GLN A 25 -6.46 9.39 6.61
C GLN A 25 -6.37 10.56 5.61
N LEU A 26 -6.09 10.25 4.35
CA LEU A 26 -5.98 11.28 3.31
C LEU A 26 -7.33 11.89 2.94
N ALA A 27 -8.43 11.22 3.28
CA ALA A 27 -9.76 11.77 3.08
C ALA A 27 -10.19 12.73 4.21
N ASP A 28 -9.44 12.76 5.31
CA ASP A 28 -9.73 13.63 6.44
C ASP A 28 -9.19 15.04 6.16
N PRO A 29 -10.05 16.07 6.08
CA PRO A 29 -9.59 17.44 5.80
C PRO A 29 -8.58 17.95 6.83
N GLU A 30 -8.64 17.46 8.07
CA GLU A 30 -7.76 17.92 9.14
C GLU A 30 -6.30 17.59 8.86
N VAL A 31 -6.04 16.54 8.08
CA VAL A 31 -4.68 16.12 7.74
C VAL A 31 -3.95 17.23 6.99
N TYR A 32 -4.69 18.01 6.19
CA TYR A 32 -4.10 19.03 5.33
C TYR A 32 -3.76 20.32 6.06
N HIS A 33 -4.13 20.44 7.34
CA HIS A 33 -3.69 21.54 8.18
C HIS A 33 -2.20 21.42 8.54
N ASP A 34 -1.65 20.22 8.45
CA ASP A 34 -0.22 19.97 8.63
C ASP A 34 0.35 19.45 7.32
N GLY A 35 0.98 20.36 6.58
CA GLY A 35 1.50 20.05 5.25
C GLY A 35 2.58 18.96 5.27
N ALA A 36 3.40 18.92 6.33
CA ALA A 36 4.43 17.89 6.44
C ALA A 36 3.80 16.51 6.61
N ARG A 37 2.75 16.43 7.44
CA ARG A 37 2.04 15.17 7.65
C ARG A 37 1.35 14.71 6.37
N ALA A 38 0.70 15.63 5.67
CA ALA A 38 0.03 15.29 4.42
C ALA A 38 1.03 14.74 3.39
N ARG A 39 2.18 15.38 3.25
CA ARG A 39 3.22 14.91 2.33
C ARG A 39 3.75 13.53 2.72
N ASP A 40 3.94 13.29 4.03
CA ASP A 40 4.39 11.99 4.51
C ASP A 40 3.39 10.90 4.16
N LEU A 41 2.10 11.15 4.36
CA LEU A 41 1.06 10.19 4.04
C LEU A 41 0.98 9.91 2.55
N VAL A 42 1.13 10.92 1.71
CA VAL A 42 1.15 10.74 0.25
C VAL A 42 2.36 9.89 -0.16
N THR A 43 3.52 10.15 0.43
CA THR A 43 4.73 9.38 0.14
C THR A 43 4.53 7.91 0.51
N ARG A 44 3.93 7.65 1.67
CA ARG A 44 3.64 6.27 2.09
C ARG A 44 2.65 5.59 1.17
N TYR A 45 1.63 6.33 0.75
CA TYR A 45 0.62 5.84 -0.18
C TYR A 45 1.26 5.42 -1.50
N ASP A 46 2.07 6.30 -2.07
CA ASP A 46 2.72 6.02 -3.35
C ASP A 46 3.66 4.81 -3.25
N ARG A 47 4.39 4.71 -2.14
CA ARG A 47 5.29 3.59 -1.91
C ARG A 47 4.54 2.27 -1.80
N LEU A 48 3.44 2.26 -1.05
CA LEU A 48 2.62 1.05 -0.92
C LEU A 48 2.04 0.62 -2.26
N ARG A 49 1.57 1.56 -3.06
CA ARG A 49 1.05 1.23 -4.38
C ARG A 49 2.12 0.60 -5.26
N ALA A 50 3.31 1.15 -5.23
CA ALA A 50 4.42 0.60 -6.01
C ALA A 50 4.81 -0.80 -5.53
N GLU A 51 4.81 -1.02 -4.23
CA GLU A 51 5.11 -2.34 -3.66
C GLU A 51 4.05 -3.37 -4.04
N ILE A 52 2.78 -2.98 -3.99
CA ILE A 52 1.67 -3.85 -4.36
C ILE A 52 1.79 -4.24 -5.84
N GLU A 53 2.05 -3.27 -6.69
CA GLU A 53 2.20 -3.54 -8.12
C GLU A 53 3.36 -4.49 -8.38
N SER A 54 4.48 -4.29 -7.70
CA SER A 54 5.64 -5.17 -7.82
C SER A 54 5.30 -6.60 -7.39
N LEU A 55 4.53 -6.75 -6.32
CA LEU A 55 4.11 -8.07 -5.85
C LEU A 55 3.17 -8.75 -6.84
N TRP A 56 2.24 -8.00 -7.44
CA TRP A 56 1.37 -8.56 -8.46
C TRP A 56 2.16 -9.05 -9.68
N GLN A 57 3.19 -8.30 -10.07
CA GLN A 57 4.06 -8.72 -11.17
C GLN A 57 4.77 -10.03 -10.84
N ARG A 58 5.21 -10.19 -9.60
CA ARG A 58 5.84 -11.44 -9.16
C ARG A 58 4.88 -12.62 -9.22
N LEU A 59 3.61 -12.41 -8.87
CA LEU A 59 2.60 -13.45 -8.99
C LEU A 59 2.34 -13.84 -10.44
N ALA A 60 2.46 -12.90 -11.36
CA ALA A 60 2.23 -13.14 -12.78
C ALA A 60 3.40 -13.85 -13.47
N GLU A 61 4.56 -13.88 -12.84
CA GLU A 61 5.73 -14.55 -13.41
C GLU A 61 5.53 -16.07 -13.41
N PRO A 62 5.96 -16.77 -14.47
CA PRO A 62 5.84 -18.22 -14.55
C PRO A 62 6.70 -18.96 -13.54
#